data_ad6eca890ea1c76595a17011d53d1ddd
#
_entry.id   ad6eca890ea1c76595a17011d53d1ddd
#
_cell.length_a   1.000
_cell.length_b   1.000
_cell.length_c   1.000
_cell.angle_alpha   90.00
_cell.angle_beta   90.00
_cell.angle_gamma   90.00
#
_symmetry.space_group_name_H-M   'P 1'
#
loop_
_entity.id
_entity.type
_entity.pdbx_description
1 polymer ?
#
loop_
_entity_poly.entity_id
_entity_poly.type
_entity_poly.pdbx_seq_one_letter_code
_entity_poly.pdbx_strand_id
1 'polypeptide(L)'
;MVIRILRDLCQRVPTWSRLNGWAMELLVEKVLSSCGQPLSPGDALRRVFEAIASGILLPGSSGLLDPCEKDPTDAAGSLTNQEREDITASAQHALRLIAFRQIHKVLGMDPLPPPKFTRGPFPRKRRRDNSTSEDKDSEGANGQKKDKKEDDKPEKMETDSKAC
;
A
#
# COMPACT_ATOMS: atom_id res chain seq x y z
N MET A 1 18.17 -7.46 0.76
CA MET A 1 17.35 -6.80 -0.28
C MET A 1 16.96 -5.39 0.11
N VAL A 2 16.38 -5.14 1.29
CA VAL A 2 15.93 -3.80 1.75
C VAL A 2 17.04 -2.75 1.68
N ILE A 3 18.26 -3.05 2.18
CA ILE A 3 19.41 -2.14 2.13
C ILE A 3 19.73 -1.71 0.69
N ARG A 4 19.61 -2.60 -0.29
CA ARG A 4 19.85 -2.24 -1.71
C ARG A 4 18.82 -1.25 -2.23
N ILE A 5 17.56 -1.42 -1.85
CA ILE A 5 16.47 -0.49 -2.21
C ILE A 5 16.69 0.87 -1.57
N LEU A 6 17.07 0.90 -0.30
CA LEU A 6 17.36 2.15 0.40
C LEU A 6 18.59 2.87 -0.17
N ARG A 7 19.63 2.14 -0.54
CA ARG A 7 20.80 2.72 -1.22
C ARG A 7 20.44 3.33 -2.57
N ASP A 8 19.62 2.65 -3.36
CA ASP A 8 19.09 3.20 -4.61
C ASP A 8 18.23 4.46 -4.35
N LEU A 9 17.39 4.44 -3.32
CA LEU A 9 16.60 5.60 -2.91
C LEU A 9 17.51 6.79 -2.53
N CYS A 10 18.59 6.55 -1.81
CA CYS A 10 19.56 7.58 -1.46
C CYS A 10 20.26 8.19 -2.67
N GLN A 11 20.43 7.44 -3.75
CA GLN A 11 21.00 7.94 -5.00
C GLN A 11 19.99 8.75 -5.82
N ARG A 12 18.73 8.36 -5.82
CA ARG A 12 17.68 8.99 -6.64
C ARG A 12 17.02 10.20 -5.97
N VAL A 13 16.90 10.18 -4.65
CA VAL A 13 16.17 11.19 -3.89
C VAL A 13 17.14 11.98 -3.02
N PRO A 14 17.36 13.26 -3.33
CA PRO A 14 18.35 14.09 -2.62
C PRO A 14 18.14 14.14 -1.10
N THR A 15 16.89 14.14 -0.64
CA THR A 15 16.55 14.13 0.80
C THR A 15 17.19 12.96 1.54
N TRP A 16 17.32 11.79 0.91
CA TRP A 16 17.89 10.58 1.50
C TRP A 16 19.41 10.49 1.36
N SER A 17 20.02 11.29 0.49
CA SER A 17 21.46 11.21 0.19
C SER A 17 22.35 11.51 1.41
N ARG A 18 21.81 12.19 2.41
CA ARG A 18 22.52 12.52 3.65
C ARG A 18 22.58 11.38 4.67
N LEU A 19 21.69 10.39 4.53
CA LEU A 19 21.70 9.21 5.40
C LEU A 19 22.91 8.34 5.05
N ASN A 20 23.85 8.23 5.99
CA ASN A 20 25.05 7.43 5.76
C ASN A 20 24.72 5.92 5.72
N GLY A 21 25.58 5.14 5.03
CA GLY A 21 25.35 3.71 4.83
C GLY A 21 25.32 2.91 6.12
N TRP A 22 26.12 3.31 7.12
CA TRP A 22 26.19 2.64 8.42
C TRP A 22 24.89 2.83 9.21
N ALA A 23 24.45 4.07 9.35
CA ALA A 23 23.16 4.36 10.01
C ALA A 23 21.98 3.63 9.32
N MET A 24 22.00 3.52 7.99
CA MET A 24 21.00 2.77 7.23
C MET A 24 21.03 1.28 7.58
N GLU A 25 22.21 0.68 7.66
CA GLU A 25 22.35 -0.74 8.00
C GLU A 25 21.89 -1.03 9.42
N LEU A 26 22.27 -0.21 10.39
CA LEU A 26 21.81 -0.29 11.78
C LEU A 26 20.30 -0.11 11.90
N LEU A 27 19.73 0.84 11.15
CA LEU A 27 18.28 1.05 11.12
C LEU A 27 17.55 -0.20 10.65
N VAL A 28 17.98 -0.77 9.53
CA VAL A 28 17.37 -1.99 8.97
C VAL A 28 17.52 -3.15 9.94
N GLU A 29 18.69 -3.34 10.52
CA GLU A 29 18.94 -4.38 11.50
C GLU A 29 18.02 -4.22 12.71
N LYS A 30 17.98 -3.05 13.35
CA LYS A 30 17.15 -2.76 14.52
C LYS A 30 15.66 -3.03 14.25
N VAL A 31 15.18 -2.58 13.09
CA VAL A 31 13.76 -2.74 12.73
C VAL A 31 13.42 -4.21 12.45
N LEU A 32 14.25 -4.92 11.70
CA LEU A 32 13.96 -6.30 11.34
C LEU A 32 14.16 -7.25 12.51
N SER A 33 15.14 -7.03 13.37
CA SER A 33 15.36 -7.83 14.58
C SER A 33 14.19 -7.72 15.55
N SER A 34 13.53 -6.56 15.62
CA SER A 34 12.37 -6.36 16.49
C SER A 34 11.13 -7.16 16.08
N CYS A 35 11.07 -7.65 14.84
CA CYS A 35 9.90 -8.37 14.33
C CYS A 35 9.82 -9.83 14.77
N GLY A 36 10.93 -10.46 15.16
CA GLY A 36 10.98 -11.85 15.64
C GLY A 36 10.54 -12.93 14.65
N GLN A 37 10.14 -12.56 13.44
CA GLN A 37 9.68 -13.46 12.37
C GLN A 37 10.26 -13.06 11.02
N PRO A 38 10.50 -14.01 10.11
CA PRO A 38 10.93 -13.69 8.76
C PRO A 38 9.84 -12.92 8.02
N LEU A 39 10.22 -11.76 7.47
CA LEU A 39 9.33 -10.89 6.71
C LEU A 39 9.52 -11.07 5.21
N SER A 40 8.46 -10.89 4.43
CA SER A 40 8.61 -10.72 2.98
C SER A 40 9.41 -9.43 2.68
N PRO A 41 10.10 -9.35 1.54
CA PRO A 41 10.84 -8.13 1.19
C PRO A 41 10.01 -6.86 1.17
N GLY A 42 8.74 -6.97 0.77
CA GLY A 42 7.80 -5.84 0.76
C GLY A 42 7.40 -5.41 2.16
N ASP A 43 7.11 -6.37 3.05
CA ASP A 43 6.76 -6.08 4.44
C ASP A 43 7.98 -5.54 5.21
N ALA A 44 9.16 -6.08 4.95
CA ALA A 44 10.39 -5.59 5.54
C ALA A 44 10.67 -4.12 5.16
N LEU A 45 10.51 -3.78 3.88
CA LEU A 45 10.65 -2.40 3.40
C LEU A 45 9.60 -1.48 4.02
N ARG A 46 8.35 -1.92 4.08
CA ARG A 46 7.27 -1.16 4.72
C ARG A 46 7.57 -0.91 6.19
N ARG A 47 8.04 -1.91 6.94
CA ARG A 47 8.41 -1.77 8.35
C ARG A 47 9.52 -0.74 8.56
N VAL A 48 10.51 -0.71 7.69
CA VAL A 48 11.57 0.29 7.77
C VAL A 48 11.02 1.70 7.54
N PHE A 49 10.14 1.90 6.55
CA PHE A 49 9.48 3.20 6.38
C PHE A 49 8.58 3.55 7.56
N GLU A 50 7.88 2.61 8.17
CA GLU A 50 7.07 2.82 9.38
C GLU A 50 7.93 3.31 10.55
N ALA A 51 9.08 2.69 10.76
CA ALA A 51 10.02 3.09 11.81
C ALA A 51 10.58 4.50 11.60
N ILE A 52 10.94 4.86 10.36
CA ILE A 52 11.42 6.22 10.06
C ILE A 52 10.27 7.23 10.20
N ALA A 53 9.09 6.92 9.67
CA ALA A 53 7.92 7.78 9.73
C ALA A 53 7.40 8.01 11.15
N SER A 54 7.66 7.08 12.08
CA SER A 54 7.37 7.23 13.51
C SER A 54 8.35 8.12 14.23
N GLY A 55 9.43 8.56 13.55
CA GLY A 55 10.37 9.53 14.10
C GLY A 55 11.60 8.92 14.80
N ILE A 56 11.99 7.69 14.47
CA ILE A 56 13.19 7.06 15.06
C ILE A 56 14.48 7.88 14.85
N LEU A 57 14.51 8.70 13.81
CA LEU A 57 15.62 9.58 13.50
C LEU A 57 15.50 10.96 14.15
N LEU A 58 14.34 11.33 14.69
CA LEU A 58 14.12 12.66 15.25
C LEU A 58 14.87 12.87 16.57
N PRO A 59 15.23 14.11 16.91
CA PRO A 59 15.82 14.43 18.20
C PRO A 59 14.89 14.00 19.35
N GLY A 60 15.47 13.42 20.39
CA GLY A 60 14.71 12.93 21.56
C GLY A 60 14.10 11.53 21.39
N SER A 61 14.25 10.90 20.23
CA SER A 61 13.93 9.48 20.05
C SER A 61 15.00 8.57 20.64
N SER A 62 14.74 7.26 20.65
CA SER A 62 15.75 6.26 21.07
C SER A 62 17.01 6.24 20.20
N GLY A 63 17.00 6.92 19.04
CA GLY A 63 18.12 7.01 18.13
C GLY A 63 18.60 5.68 17.55
N LEU A 64 19.69 5.77 16.81
CA LEU A 64 20.43 4.62 16.30
C LEU A 64 21.77 4.51 17.01
N LEU A 65 21.77 3.89 18.18
CA LEU A 65 23.02 3.70 18.94
C LEU A 65 23.98 2.82 18.15
N ASP A 66 25.22 3.30 18.02
CA ASP A 66 26.30 2.56 17.35
C ASP A 66 26.88 1.51 18.33
N PRO A 67 26.73 0.21 18.03
CA PRO A 67 27.26 -0.85 18.88
C PRO A 67 28.80 -0.96 18.85
N CYS A 68 29.46 -0.32 17.89
CA CYS A 68 30.91 -0.35 17.73
C CYS A 68 31.61 0.73 18.57
N GLU A 69 30.87 1.72 19.03
CA GLU A 69 31.42 2.79 19.86
C GLU A 69 31.33 2.44 21.36
N LYS A 70 32.35 2.83 22.12
CA LYS A 70 32.35 2.59 23.57
C LYS A 70 31.36 3.48 24.31
N ASP A 71 31.19 4.70 23.83
CA ASP A 71 30.24 5.66 24.35
C ASP A 71 28.97 5.64 23.52
N PRO A 72 27.78 5.84 24.13
CA PRO A 72 26.51 5.86 23.41
C PRO A 72 26.50 6.97 22.35
N THR A 73 26.81 6.62 21.12
CA THR A 73 26.87 7.54 19.98
C THR A 73 25.75 7.24 19.01
N ASP A 74 25.05 8.27 18.52
CA ASP A 74 24.02 8.12 17.49
C ASP A 74 24.69 8.00 16.12
N ALA A 75 24.53 6.86 15.46
CA ALA A 75 25.04 6.60 14.12
C ALA A 75 24.48 7.58 13.06
N ALA A 76 23.32 8.18 13.32
CA ALA A 76 22.72 9.22 12.50
C ALA A 76 23.12 10.64 12.95
N GLY A 77 24.11 10.77 13.83
CA GLY A 77 24.54 12.05 14.40
C GLY A 77 25.05 13.10 13.40
N SER A 78 25.42 12.66 12.20
CA SER A 78 25.83 13.56 11.10
C SER A 78 24.65 14.32 10.47
N LEU A 79 23.41 13.90 10.71
CA LEU A 79 22.21 14.55 10.18
C LEU A 79 21.84 15.78 11.03
N THR A 80 21.55 16.88 10.37
CA THR A 80 20.93 18.05 11.00
C THR A 80 19.47 17.75 11.37
N ASN A 81 18.89 18.53 12.26
CA ASN A 81 17.49 18.39 12.66
C ASN A 81 16.54 18.49 11.45
N GLN A 82 16.81 19.44 10.56
CA GLN A 82 16.00 19.61 9.34
C GLN A 82 16.08 18.37 8.42
N GLU A 83 17.29 17.83 8.20
CA GLU A 83 17.44 16.62 7.38
C GLU A 83 16.71 15.42 7.98
N ARG A 84 16.68 15.28 9.31
CA ARG A 84 15.93 14.25 10.02
C ARG A 84 14.42 14.39 9.82
N GLU A 85 13.91 15.61 9.89
CA GLU A 85 12.51 15.93 9.61
C GLU A 85 12.15 15.66 8.16
N ASP A 86 12.98 16.08 7.22
CA ASP A 86 12.77 15.89 5.77
C ASP A 86 12.73 14.39 5.40
N ILE A 87 13.65 13.60 5.96
CA ILE A 87 13.66 12.14 5.77
C ILE A 87 12.40 11.52 6.37
N THR A 88 11.99 11.96 7.56
CA THR A 88 10.77 11.47 8.22
C THR A 88 9.52 11.79 7.39
N ALA A 89 9.39 13.02 6.90
CA ALA A 89 8.28 13.42 6.02
C ALA A 89 8.27 12.64 4.71
N SER A 90 9.44 12.40 4.12
CA SER A 90 9.59 11.60 2.91
C SER A 90 9.18 10.14 3.13
N ALA A 91 9.52 9.56 4.29
CA ALA A 91 9.09 8.21 4.66
C ALA A 91 7.57 8.12 4.85
N GLN A 92 6.95 9.13 5.46
CA GLN A 92 5.49 9.22 5.57
C GLN A 92 4.82 9.28 4.20
N HIS A 93 5.39 10.03 3.25
CA HIS A 93 4.90 10.08 1.87
C HIS A 93 5.04 8.71 1.19
N ALA A 94 6.19 8.04 1.35
CA ALA A 94 6.40 6.70 0.81
C ALA A 94 5.38 5.69 1.34
N LEU A 95 5.06 5.74 2.64
CA LEU A 95 4.00 4.88 3.23
C LEU A 95 2.62 5.12 2.61
N ARG A 96 2.26 6.38 2.35
CA ARG A 96 1.00 6.69 1.65
C ARG A 96 0.97 6.07 0.27
N LEU A 97 2.06 6.15 -0.49
CA LEU A 97 2.16 5.52 -1.80
C LEU A 97 2.03 3.99 -1.71
N ILE A 98 2.66 3.37 -0.71
CA ILE A 98 2.55 1.93 -0.46
C ILE A 98 1.11 1.55 -0.11
N ALA A 99 0.44 2.30 0.76
CA ALA A 99 -0.94 2.07 1.16
C ALA A 99 -1.91 2.12 -0.04
N PHE A 100 -1.65 3.02 -0.99
CA PHE A 100 -2.42 3.12 -2.24
C PHE A 100 -1.93 2.19 -3.35
N ARG A 101 -1.13 1.16 -3.03
CA ARG A 101 -0.55 0.20 -3.98
C ARG A 101 0.31 0.83 -5.08
N GLN A 102 0.90 1.98 -4.81
CA GLN A 102 1.76 2.72 -5.72
C GLN A 102 3.26 2.58 -5.36
N ILE A 103 3.64 1.41 -4.85
CA ILE A 103 5.02 1.11 -4.45
C ILE A 103 6.02 1.34 -5.60
N HIS A 104 5.59 1.16 -6.85
CA HIS A 104 6.41 1.42 -8.02
C HIS A 104 6.96 2.85 -8.05
N LYS A 105 6.20 3.83 -7.55
CA LYS A 105 6.65 5.23 -7.45
C LYS A 105 7.77 5.41 -6.42
N VAL A 106 7.69 4.68 -5.31
CA VAL A 106 8.75 4.68 -4.29
C VAL A 106 10.02 4.05 -4.86
N LEU A 107 9.86 2.96 -5.63
CA LEU A 107 10.97 2.25 -6.26
C LEU A 107 11.50 2.95 -7.54
N GLY A 108 10.86 4.03 -8.01
CA GLY A 108 11.25 4.70 -9.25
C GLY A 108 11.06 3.84 -10.48
N MET A 109 10.06 2.97 -10.49
CA MET A 109 9.75 2.03 -11.55
C MET A 109 8.43 2.38 -12.22
N ASP A 110 8.25 1.92 -13.45
CA ASP A 110 6.94 1.98 -14.10
C ASP A 110 5.96 1.00 -13.44
N PRO A 111 4.65 1.32 -13.46
CA PRO A 111 3.65 0.43 -12.92
C PRO A 111 3.66 -0.91 -13.67
N LEU A 112 3.63 -2.00 -12.90
CA LEU A 112 3.51 -3.33 -13.50
C LEU A 112 2.20 -3.44 -14.28
N PRO A 113 2.22 -4.07 -15.47
CA PRO A 113 0.99 -4.32 -16.20
C PRO A 113 0.00 -5.13 -15.32
N PRO A 114 -1.30 -4.86 -15.44
CA PRO A 114 -2.29 -5.60 -14.67
C PRO A 114 -2.14 -7.10 -14.96
N PRO A 115 -2.28 -7.97 -13.94
CA PRO A 115 -2.20 -9.40 -14.15
C PRO A 115 -3.22 -9.80 -15.22
N LYS A 116 -2.74 -10.44 -16.28
CA LYS A 116 -3.62 -11.03 -17.29
C LYS A 116 -4.35 -12.18 -16.60
N PHE A 117 -5.57 -11.91 -16.12
CA PHE A 117 -6.45 -12.98 -15.72
C PHE A 117 -6.82 -13.74 -16.99
N THR A 118 -6.11 -14.81 -17.28
CA THR A 118 -6.63 -15.84 -18.15
C THR A 118 -7.86 -16.38 -17.43
N ARG A 119 -9.04 -15.94 -17.86
CA ARG A 119 -10.29 -16.61 -17.48
C ARG A 119 -10.13 -18.05 -17.95
N GLY A 120 -9.67 -18.92 -17.06
CA GLY A 120 -9.80 -20.35 -17.27
C GLY A 120 -11.27 -20.66 -17.55
N PRO A 121 -11.59 -21.63 -18.39
CA PRO A 121 -12.98 -21.99 -18.63
C PRO A 121 -13.63 -22.25 -17.26
N PHE A 122 -14.61 -21.43 -16.92
CA PHE A 122 -15.41 -21.66 -15.71
C PHE A 122 -15.91 -23.11 -15.79
N PRO A 123 -15.69 -23.94 -14.74
CA PRO A 123 -16.30 -25.24 -14.72
C PRO A 123 -17.82 -25.05 -14.85
N ARG A 124 -18.37 -25.47 -15.99
CA ARG A 124 -19.81 -25.47 -16.20
C ARG A 124 -20.42 -26.23 -15.02
N LYS A 125 -21.15 -25.53 -14.15
CA LYS A 125 -22.02 -26.16 -13.17
C LYS A 125 -22.81 -27.26 -13.89
N ARG A 126 -22.50 -28.52 -13.58
CA ARG A 126 -23.31 -29.65 -14.01
C ARG A 126 -24.75 -29.35 -13.55
N ARG A 127 -25.63 -29.14 -14.51
CA ARG A 127 -27.07 -29.22 -14.25
C ARG A 127 -27.29 -30.59 -13.59
N ARG A 128 -27.76 -30.62 -12.37
CA ARG A 128 -28.37 -31.81 -11.81
C ARG A 128 -29.62 -32.01 -12.63
N ASP A 129 -29.59 -33.00 -13.53
CA ASP A 129 -30.79 -33.59 -14.05
C ASP A 129 -31.51 -34.26 -12.89
N ASN A 130 -32.55 -33.60 -12.41
CA ASN A 130 -33.51 -34.22 -11.51
C ASN A 130 -34.61 -34.80 -12.39
N SER A 131 -34.32 -35.96 -13.00
CA SER A 131 -35.32 -36.80 -13.58
C SER A 131 -35.94 -37.62 -12.44
N THR A 132 -37.06 -37.15 -11.94
CA THR A 132 -38.03 -38.01 -11.27
C THR A 132 -39.37 -37.72 -11.90
N SER A 133 -39.84 -38.76 -12.54
CA SER A 133 -41.08 -38.97 -13.24
C SER A 133 -42.30 -38.92 -12.30
N GLU A 134 -43.46 -38.65 -12.94
CA GLU A 134 -44.86 -39.01 -12.57
C GLU A 134 -45.49 -38.08 -11.53
N ASP A 135 -46.66 -37.58 -11.62
CA ASP A 135 -47.88 -37.88 -12.40
C ASP A 135 -48.83 -36.67 -12.35
N LYS A 136 -49.59 -36.49 -13.45
CA LYS A 136 -51.00 -36.12 -13.61
C LYS A 136 -51.66 -34.90 -12.95
N ASP A 137 -52.28 -34.22 -13.84
CA ASP A 137 -53.66 -33.68 -13.87
C ASP A 137 -53.96 -32.24 -13.44
N SER A 138 -54.48 -31.57 -14.44
CA SER A 138 -55.66 -30.68 -14.52
C SER A 138 -55.49 -29.18 -14.37
N GLU A 139 -55.79 -28.56 -15.49
CA GLU A 139 -56.69 -27.43 -15.75
C GLU A 139 -56.57 -26.14 -14.94
N GLY A 140 -56.48 -25.06 -15.71
CA GLY A 140 -57.17 -23.86 -15.29
C GLY A 140 -56.51 -22.51 -15.58
N ALA A 141 -56.80 -21.95 -16.74
CA ALA A 141 -57.18 -20.56 -16.97
C ALA A 141 -56.22 -19.38 -16.63
N ASN A 142 -55.75 -18.74 -17.70
CA ASN A 142 -56.06 -17.35 -18.06
C ASN A 142 -55.63 -16.19 -17.10
N GLY A 143 -54.87 -15.27 -17.65
CA GLY A 143 -54.67 -13.96 -17.02
C GLY A 143 -53.58 -13.10 -17.67
N GLN A 144 -53.92 -12.49 -18.80
CA GLN A 144 -53.20 -11.34 -19.37
C GLN A 144 -53.21 -10.13 -18.44
N LYS A 145 -52.10 -9.36 -18.42
CA LYS A 145 -52.06 -7.88 -18.51
C LYS A 145 -50.64 -7.43 -18.25
N LYS A 146 -50.02 -6.83 -19.24
CA LYS A 146 -49.91 -5.41 -19.67
C LYS A 146 -49.03 -4.54 -18.83
N ASP A 147 -47.96 -4.12 -19.52
CA ASP A 147 -47.30 -2.80 -19.59
C ASP A 147 -47.37 -1.84 -18.39
N LYS A 148 -46.18 -1.37 -17.99
CA LYS A 148 -45.95 0.08 -17.97
C LYS A 148 -44.44 0.40 -17.89
N LYS A 149 -43.98 1.12 -18.91
CA LYS A 149 -42.84 2.02 -18.93
C LYS A 149 -43.10 3.17 -18.00
N GLU A 150 -42.09 3.62 -17.28
CA GLU A 150 -41.98 5.01 -16.89
C GLU A 150 -40.50 5.38 -16.79
N ASP A 151 -40.14 6.33 -17.65
CA ASP A 151 -38.93 7.12 -17.67
C ASP A 151 -38.91 8.02 -16.44
N ASP A 152 -37.75 8.18 -15.77
CA ASP A 152 -37.50 9.36 -14.98
C ASP A 152 -36.05 9.82 -15.08
N LYS A 153 -35.92 11.08 -15.41
CA LYS A 153 -34.75 11.84 -15.78
C LYS A 153 -34.35 12.70 -14.57
N PRO A 154 -33.07 12.73 -14.12
CA PRO A 154 -32.72 13.67 -13.07
C PRO A 154 -32.33 15.04 -13.61
N GLU A 155 -32.91 16.02 -12.97
CA GLU A 155 -32.71 17.45 -13.08
C GLU A 155 -31.28 17.89 -12.72
N LYS A 156 -30.82 18.86 -13.49
CA LYS A 156 -29.68 19.71 -13.19
C LYS A 156 -30.06 20.70 -12.08
N MET A 157 -29.22 20.86 -11.08
CA MET A 157 -29.22 22.00 -10.20
C MET A 157 -27.93 22.79 -10.36
N GLU A 158 -28.01 23.89 -11.08
CA GLU A 158 -27.13 25.04 -11.01
C GLU A 158 -27.37 25.77 -9.69
N THR A 159 -26.31 26.09 -9.00
CA THR A 159 -26.35 27.22 -8.06
C THR A 159 -25.14 28.11 -8.26
N ASP A 160 -25.43 29.22 -8.86
CA ASP A 160 -24.74 30.51 -8.80
C ASP A 160 -24.62 30.99 -7.34
N SER A 161 -23.55 31.66 -7.06
CA SER A 161 -23.44 32.91 -6.30
C SER A 161 -22.04 33.11 -5.77
N LYS A 162 -21.34 34.05 -6.29
CA LYS A 162 -21.26 35.47 -5.94
C LYS A 162 -20.69 35.74 -4.54
N ALA A 163 -19.44 36.19 -4.60
CA ALA A 163 -18.80 37.34 -3.96
C ALA A 163 -19.20 37.75 -2.50
N CYS A 164 -18.22 37.72 -1.63
CA CYS A 164 -17.69 38.87 -0.92
C CYS A 164 -16.37 38.50 -0.27
#